data_33ce002acfe6b522f59f51a672e951f5
#
_entry.id   33ce002acfe6b522f59f51a672e951f5
#
_cell.length_a   1.000
_cell.length_b   1.000
_cell.length_c   1.000
_cell.angle_alpha   90.00
_cell.angle_beta   90.00
_cell.angle_gamma   90.00
#
_symmetry.space_group_name_H-M   'P 1'
#
loop_
_entity.id
_entity.type
_entity.pdbx_description
1 polymer ?
#
loop_
_entity_poly.entity_id
_entity_poly.type
_entity_poly.pdbx_seq_one_letter_code
_entity_poly.pdbx_strand_id
1 'polypeptide(L)'
;MSLAWDYEANACSKDAKFSAKFEGCEVAMGAPTIGELRLFVNSEHCLNLKNKPSNHEKRLSNLDQNLVKDSNAHQILLSDRATACFLFSDDSKFLAFSEWTADKMQIVKILRLADMSIKTDNKRKRVVEFLSFDDGLLEILDSPIFMPKNYTLDIRTLFDLINLKNSFHIYICKI
;
A
#
# COMPACT_ATOMS: atom_id res chain seq x y z
N MET A 1 -7.64 1.24 29.87
CA MET A 1 -6.80 2.36 29.45
C MET A 1 -6.07 1.91 28.18
N SER A 2 -6.49 2.38 27.02
CA SER A 2 -5.75 2.12 25.79
C SER A 2 -4.61 3.13 25.72
N LEU A 3 -3.37 2.64 25.80
CA LEU A 3 -2.16 3.43 25.57
C LEU A 3 -1.68 3.30 24.12
N ALA A 4 -2.46 2.65 23.27
CA ALA A 4 -2.20 2.57 21.85
C ALA A 4 -2.68 3.88 21.22
N TRP A 5 -1.81 4.53 20.48
CA TRP A 5 -2.20 5.68 19.69
C TRP A 5 -2.78 5.18 18.37
N ASP A 6 -4.07 5.43 18.21
CA ASP A 6 -4.76 5.09 16.99
C ASP A 6 -4.10 5.83 15.81
N TYR A 7 -3.82 5.09 14.75
CA TYR A 7 -3.19 5.60 13.55
C TYR A 7 -4.00 5.19 12.32
N GLU A 8 -4.35 6.17 11.51
CA GLU A 8 -5.04 5.96 10.25
C GLU A 8 -4.23 6.54 9.09
N ALA A 9 -4.18 5.82 7.98
CA ALA A 9 -3.61 6.28 6.73
C ALA A 9 -4.49 5.88 5.55
N ASN A 10 -4.55 6.73 4.53
CA ASN A 10 -5.35 6.49 3.34
C ASN A 10 -4.56 6.85 2.09
N ALA A 11 -4.77 6.09 1.02
CA ALA A 11 -4.26 6.40 -0.31
C ALA A 11 -5.29 6.05 -1.38
N CYS A 12 -5.22 6.73 -2.53
CA CYS A 12 -6.04 6.43 -3.70
C CYS A 12 -5.14 6.16 -4.91
N SER A 13 -5.56 5.25 -5.79
CA SER A 13 -4.96 5.11 -7.10
C SER A 13 -5.16 6.39 -7.94
N LYS A 14 -4.27 6.68 -8.87
CA LYS A 14 -4.36 7.90 -9.70
C LYS A 14 -5.63 7.93 -10.55
N ASP A 15 -6.09 6.78 -11.01
CA ASP A 15 -7.34 6.62 -11.77
C ASP A 15 -8.61 6.61 -10.89
N ALA A 16 -8.45 6.73 -9.57
CA ALA A 16 -9.51 6.78 -8.57
C ALA A 16 -10.43 5.54 -8.51
N LYS A 17 -10.05 4.41 -9.11
CA LYS A 17 -10.84 3.16 -9.05
C LYS A 17 -10.64 2.40 -7.76
N PHE A 18 -9.51 2.62 -7.09
CA PHE A 18 -9.15 1.93 -5.86
C PHE A 18 -8.72 2.93 -4.78
N SER A 19 -9.06 2.60 -3.55
CA SER A 19 -8.47 3.24 -2.39
C SER A 19 -8.02 2.20 -1.38
N ALA A 20 -7.00 2.52 -0.61
CA ALA A 20 -6.53 1.70 0.49
C ALA A 20 -6.65 2.49 1.79
N LYS A 21 -7.10 1.83 2.85
CA LYS A 21 -7.18 2.37 4.19
C LYS A 21 -6.44 1.46 5.15
N PHE A 22 -5.55 2.05 5.93
CA PHE A 22 -4.90 1.43 7.08
C PHE A 22 -5.56 1.93 8.35
N GLU A 23 -5.86 1.02 9.26
CA GLU A 23 -6.32 1.29 10.61
C GLU A 23 -5.50 0.43 11.58
N GLY A 24 -4.85 1.07 12.53
CA GLY A 24 -4.00 0.37 13.48
C GLY A 24 -3.49 1.26 14.58
N CYS A 25 -2.37 0.87 15.17
CA CYS A 25 -1.75 1.63 16.25
C CYS A 25 -0.23 1.65 16.12
N GLU A 26 0.40 2.64 16.75
CA GLU A 26 1.83 2.59 17.04
C GLU A 26 2.07 1.69 18.25
N VAL A 27 3.05 0.79 18.14
CA VAL A 27 3.42 -0.12 19.25
C VAL A 27 4.15 0.64 20.36
N ALA A 28 4.85 1.72 19.99
CA ALA A 28 5.52 2.66 20.90
C ALA A 28 5.76 3.98 20.15
N MET A 29 6.08 5.05 20.89
CA MET A 29 6.38 6.36 20.31
C MET A 29 7.49 6.28 19.27
N GLY A 30 7.19 6.64 18.03
CA GLY A 30 8.12 6.57 16.91
C GLY A 30 8.44 5.16 16.41
N ALA A 31 7.71 4.16 16.89
CA ALA A 31 7.79 2.80 16.37
C ALA A 31 6.93 2.64 15.12
N PRO A 32 7.24 1.66 14.27
CA PRO A 32 6.39 1.34 13.16
C PRO A 32 4.99 0.90 13.62
N THR A 33 3.99 1.24 12.84
CA THR A 33 2.60 0.87 13.08
C THR A 33 2.35 -0.61 12.83
N ILE A 34 1.27 -1.14 13.41
CA ILE A 34 0.70 -2.46 13.10
C ILE A 34 -0.81 -2.35 13.06
N GLY A 35 -1.44 -2.95 12.06
CA GLY A 35 -2.90 -2.91 11.93
C GLY A 35 -3.41 -3.56 10.67
N GLU A 36 -4.67 -3.28 10.36
CA GLU A 36 -5.36 -3.79 9.20
C GLU A 36 -5.19 -2.86 8.00
N LEU A 37 -4.87 -3.44 6.85
CA LEU A 37 -4.91 -2.75 5.56
C LEU A 37 -6.05 -3.30 4.73
N ARG A 38 -6.94 -2.42 4.30
CA ARG A 38 -8.12 -2.74 3.50
C ARG A 38 -8.08 -2.02 2.16
N LEU A 39 -8.48 -2.74 1.10
CA LEU A 39 -8.67 -2.19 -0.23
C LEU A 39 -10.17 -2.02 -0.48
N PHE A 40 -10.54 -0.89 -1.08
CA PHE A 40 -11.89 -0.59 -1.53
C PHE A 40 -11.91 -0.49 -3.05
N VAL A 41 -12.88 -1.16 -3.65
CA VAL A 41 -13.13 -1.11 -5.10
C VAL A 41 -14.33 -0.19 -5.30
N ASN A 42 -14.23 0.74 -6.22
CA ASN A 42 -15.17 1.81 -6.53
C ASN A 42 -15.05 3.10 -5.70
N SER A 43 -15.00 4.14 -6.38
CA SER A 43 -14.31 5.39 -6.27
C SER A 43 -14.99 6.52 -5.49
N GLU A 44 -16.15 6.37 -4.91
CA GLU A 44 -16.76 7.45 -4.11
C GLU A 44 -15.90 7.80 -2.89
N HIS A 45 -15.22 6.80 -2.32
CA HIS A 45 -14.32 6.99 -1.21
C HIS A 45 -13.09 7.85 -1.58
N CYS A 46 -12.54 7.70 -2.77
CA CYS A 46 -11.42 8.52 -3.26
C CYS A 46 -11.79 9.99 -3.47
N LEU A 47 -13.02 10.27 -3.92
CA LEU A 47 -13.50 11.64 -4.11
C LEU A 47 -13.63 12.37 -2.78
N ASN A 48 -14.10 11.69 -1.75
CA ASN A 48 -14.23 12.24 -0.40
C ASN A 48 -12.86 12.52 0.25
N LEU A 49 -11.83 11.71 -0.02
CA LEU A 49 -10.47 11.93 0.49
C LEU A 49 -9.78 13.13 -0.17
N LYS A 50 -9.96 13.34 -1.48
CA LYS A 50 -9.38 14.50 -2.19
C LYS A 50 -9.94 15.84 -1.71
N ASN A 51 -11.15 15.84 -1.17
CA ASN A 51 -11.83 17.05 -0.69
C ASN A 51 -11.60 17.33 0.81
N LYS A 52 -10.85 16.47 1.51
CA LYS A 52 -10.52 16.67 2.93
C LYS A 52 -9.23 17.52 3.01
N PRO A 53 -9.27 18.75 3.54
CA PRO A 53 -8.04 19.52 3.73
C PRO A 53 -7.11 18.78 4.68
N SER A 54 -5.82 18.81 4.40
CA SER A 54 -4.78 18.23 5.25
C SER A 54 -4.86 18.84 6.65
N ASN A 55 -5.34 18.06 7.61
CA ASN A 55 -5.54 18.53 8.97
C ASN A 55 -4.22 18.50 9.74
N HIS A 56 -3.42 19.57 9.62
CA HIS A 56 -2.50 19.97 10.69
C HIS A 56 -3.14 20.93 11.70
N GLU A 57 -4.40 21.31 11.52
CA GLU A 57 -5.13 22.17 12.45
C GLU A 57 -6.60 21.74 12.52
N LYS A 58 -6.97 21.02 13.59
CA LYS A 58 -8.17 21.23 14.39
C LYS A 58 -8.37 20.11 15.40
N ARG A 59 -7.83 20.34 16.60
CA ARG A 59 -8.49 19.86 17.82
C ARG A 59 -9.78 20.67 17.99
N LEU A 60 -10.83 19.94 18.38
CA LEU A 60 -12.12 20.46 18.86
C LEU A 60 -13.14 20.92 17.80
N SER A 61 -14.02 19.98 17.43
CA SER A 61 -15.46 20.22 17.59
C SER A 61 -16.23 18.90 17.45
N ASN A 62 -17.13 18.70 18.39
CA ASN A 62 -17.97 17.55 18.60
C ASN A 62 -18.94 17.27 17.46
N LEU A 63 -19.31 15.98 17.39
CA LEU A 63 -20.57 15.44 16.86
C LEU A 63 -20.89 15.78 15.39
N ASP A 64 -20.59 14.84 14.51
CA ASP A 64 -21.60 14.36 13.57
C ASP A 64 -21.41 12.88 13.33
N GLN A 65 -22.13 12.10 14.13
CA GLN A 65 -22.40 10.68 13.91
C GLN A 65 -23.44 10.56 12.80
N ASN A 66 -23.00 10.73 11.56
CA ASN A 66 -23.70 10.22 10.40
C ASN A 66 -22.66 9.59 9.47
N LEU A 67 -22.12 8.47 9.92
CA LEU A 67 -21.50 7.52 9.03
C LEU A 67 -22.62 6.97 8.14
N VAL A 68 -22.75 7.57 6.96
CA VAL A 68 -23.44 6.95 5.84
C VAL A 68 -22.77 5.59 5.63
N LYS A 69 -23.49 4.54 5.97
CA LYS A 69 -23.15 3.18 5.56
C LYS A 69 -23.24 3.13 4.03
N ASP A 70 -22.14 3.42 3.35
CA ASP A 70 -21.99 3.14 1.93
C ASP A 70 -21.92 1.63 1.74
N SER A 71 -23.10 1.06 1.52
CA SER A 71 -23.36 -0.38 1.46
C SER A 71 -22.93 -1.04 0.16
N ASN A 72 -22.15 -0.37 -0.72
CA ASN A 72 -21.81 -0.88 -2.05
C ASN A 72 -20.30 -0.91 -2.39
N ALA A 73 -19.43 -0.48 -1.52
CA ALA A 73 -17.98 -0.63 -1.76
C ALA A 73 -17.56 -2.06 -1.41
N HIS A 74 -17.08 -2.82 -2.39
CA HIS A 74 -16.45 -4.11 -2.12
C HIS A 74 -15.13 -3.85 -1.37
N GLN A 75 -15.14 -4.23 -0.09
CA GLN A 75 -14.02 -4.10 0.81
C GLN A 75 -13.27 -5.42 0.91
N ILE A 76 -11.95 -5.39 0.73
CA ILE A 76 -11.08 -6.56 0.78
C ILE A 76 -10.02 -6.32 1.87
N LEU A 77 -9.95 -7.20 2.88
CA LEU A 77 -8.86 -7.20 3.83
C LEU A 77 -7.60 -7.76 3.15
N LEU A 78 -6.55 -6.93 3.04
CA LEU A 78 -5.27 -7.33 2.46
C LEU A 78 -4.33 -7.94 3.48
N SER A 79 -4.31 -7.40 4.70
CA SER A 79 -3.49 -7.87 5.82
C SER A 79 -4.04 -7.36 7.14
N ASP A 80 -3.92 -8.17 8.19
CA ASP A 80 -4.19 -7.82 9.59
C ASP A 80 -2.91 -7.43 10.36
N ARG A 81 -1.77 -7.49 9.70
CA ARG A 81 -0.43 -7.19 10.24
C ARG A 81 0.35 -6.21 9.38
N ALA A 82 -0.37 -5.41 8.61
CA ALA A 82 0.24 -4.37 7.78
C ALA A 82 0.88 -3.28 8.65
N THR A 83 1.77 -2.52 8.03
CA THR A 83 2.18 -1.22 8.53
C THR A 83 1.45 -0.12 7.74
N ALA A 84 1.51 1.12 8.21
CA ALA A 84 0.99 2.26 7.48
C ALA A 84 1.82 2.64 6.23
N CYS A 85 2.77 1.79 5.84
CA CYS A 85 3.57 1.97 4.64
C CYS A 85 2.93 1.22 3.47
N PHE A 86 2.23 1.94 2.59
CA PHE A 86 1.65 1.43 1.36
C PHE A 86 1.60 2.53 0.30
N LEU A 87 1.71 2.13 -0.98
CA LEU A 87 1.80 3.05 -2.11
C LEU A 87 1.22 2.42 -3.38
N PHE A 88 0.34 3.15 -4.07
CA PHE A 88 -0.11 2.77 -5.41
C PHE A 88 0.96 3.12 -6.45
N SER A 89 1.08 2.28 -7.48
CA SER A 89 1.90 2.60 -8.64
C SER A 89 1.30 3.76 -9.44
N ASP A 90 2.16 4.51 -10.12
CA ASP A 90 1.79 5.68 -10.90
C ASP A 90 0.82 5.35 -12.04
N ASP A 91 0.90 4.14 -12.57
CA ASP A 91 -0.01 3.63 -13.61
C ASP A 91 -1.31 3.02 -13.05
N SER A 92 -1.52 3.07 -11.73
CA SER A 92 -2.70 2.53 -11.03
C SER A 92 -2.93 1.03 -11.23
N LYS A 93 -1.88 0.24 -11.53
CA LYS A 93 -2.01 -1.21 -11.72
C LYS A 93 -1.62 -2.04 -10.52
N PHE A 94 -0.83 -1.47 -9.60
CA PHE A 94 -0.31 -2.17 -8.44
C PHE A 94 -0.47 -1.36 -7.16
N LEU A 95 -0.52 -2.08 -6.04
CA LEU A 95 -0.40 -1.55 -4.70
C LEU A 95 0.72 -2.29 -3.98
N ALA A 96 1.75 -1.55 -3.55
CA ALA A 96 2.77 -2.05 -2.65
C ALA A 96 2.34 -1.81 -1.20
N PHE A 97 2.61 -2.76 -0.32
CA PHE A 97 2.41 -2.60 1.12
C PHE A 97 3.41 -3.44 1.90
N SER A 98 3.68 -3.02 3.12
CA SER A 98 4.56 -3.78 4.02
C SER A 98 3.78 -4.48 5.13
N GLU A 99 4.28 -5.65 5.55
CA GLU A 99 3.65 -6.51 6.54
C GLU A 99 4.68 -7.05 7.52
N TRP A 100 4.29 -7.17 8.78
CA TRP A 100 5.10 -7.78 9.82
C TRP A 100 5.15 -9.29 9.71
N THR A 101 6.35 -9.83 9.77
CA THR A 101 6.59 -11.27 9.92
C THR A 101 6.58 -11.67 11.40
N ALA A 102 6.51 -12.97 11.68
CA ALA A 102 6.49 -13.48 13.05
C ALA A 102 7.78 -13.15 13.84
N ASP A 103 8.90 -13.00 13.15
CA ASP A 103 10.21 -12.64 13.73
C ASP A 103 10.45 -11.12 13.82
N LYS A 104 9.38 -10.32 13.78
CA LYS A 104 9.42 -8.86 13.93
C LYS A 104 10.25 -8.14 12.87
N MET A 105 10.31 -8.69 11.68
CA MET A 105 10.85 -8.05 10.49
C MET A 105 9.70 -7.68 9.56
N GLN A 106 9.97 -6.85 8.56
CA GLN A 106 8.98 -6.49 7.55
C GLN A 106 9.31 -7.14 6.21
N ILE A 107 8.29 -7.48 5.46
CA ILE A 107 8.35 -7.93 4.07
C ILE A 107 7.50 -7.01 3.21
N VAL A 108 7.84 -6.92 1.94
CA VAL A 108 7.08 -6.14 0.95
C VAL A 108 6.19 -7.07 0.16
N LYS A 109 4.92 -6.71 0.06
CA LYS A 109 3.92 -7.38 -0.76
C LYS A 109 3.45 -6.45 -1.86
N ILE A 110 3.26 -7.01 -3.04
CA ILE A 110 2.74 -6.29 -4.22
C ILE A 110 1.45 -6.95 -4.64
N LEU A 111 0.37 -6.20 -4.60
CA LEU A 111 -0.93 -6.57 -5.14
C LEU A 111 -1.05 -6.07 -6.56
N ARG A 112 -1.34 -6.94 -7.52
CA ARG A 112 -1.77 -6.55 -8.87
C ARG A 112 -3.28 -6.37 -8.87
N LEU A 113 -3.74 -5.15 -9.20
CA LEU A 113 -5.15 -4.77 -9.07
C LEU A 113 -6.06 -5.41 -10.13
N ALA A 114 -5.50 -5.81 -11.28
CA ALA A 114 -6.28 -6.39 -12.37
C ALA A 114 -6.88 -7.77 -12.05
N ASP A 115 -6.19 -8.58 -11.25
CA ASP A 115 -6.58 -9.95 -10.91
C ASP A 115 -6.47 -10.26 -9.41
N MET A 116 -6.20 -9.25 -8.60
CA MET A 116 -6.05 -9.36 -7.14
C MET A 116 -4.96 -10.36 -6.69
N SER A 117 -3.98 -10.63 -7.55
CA SER A 117 -2.87 -11.51 -7.21
C SER A 117 -1.81 -10.79 -6.37
N ILE A 118 -1.36 -11.44 -5.29
CA ILE A 118 -0.33 -10.89 -4.40
C ILE A 118 0.97 -11.67 -4.60
N LYS A 119 2.07 -10.94 -4.78
CA LYS A 119 3.43 -11.47 -4.77
C LYS A 119 4.21 -10.85 -3.62
N THR A 120 5.18 -11.61 -3.10
CA THR A 120 5.97 -11.21 -1.93
C THR A 120 7.45 -11.12 -2.30
N ASP A 121 8.09 -10.01 -1.96
CA ASP A 121 9.54 -9.96 -1.84
C ASP A 121 9.94 -10.52 -0.48
N ASN A 122 10.52 -11.72 -0.49
CA ASN A 122 10.90 -12.43 0.73
C ASN A 122 12.13 -11.84 1.45
N LYS A 123 12.73 -10.79 0.91
CA LYS A 123 13.83 -10.08 1.57
C LYS A 123 13.29 -9.37 2.81
N ARG A 124 13.79 -9.77 3.96
CA ARG A 124 13.40 -9.19 5.25
C ARG A 124 14.06 -7.86 5.48
N LYS A 125 13.31 -6.92 6.02
CA LYS A 125 13.68 -5.55 6.30
C LYS A 125 13.31 -5.21 7.74
N ARG A 126 13.92 -4.16 8.29
CA ARG A 126 13.59 -3.71 9.67
C ARG A 126 12.38 -2.79 9.68
N VAL A 127 12.45 -1.72 8.93
CA VAL A 127 11.39 -0.74 8.77
C VAL A 127 11.42 -0.31 7.31
N VAL A 128 10.25 -0.23 6.70
CA VAL A 128 10.14 0.09 5.28
C VAL A 128 9.42 1.43 5.12
N GLU A 129 9.98 2.26 4.27
CA GLU A 129 9.32 3.43 3.69
C GLU A 129 9.37 3.31 2.16
N PHE A 130 8.26 3.58 1.48
CA PHE A 130 8.20 3.59 0.02
C PHE A 130 8.40 5.01 -0.48
N LEU A 131 9.40 5.21 -1.35
CA LEU A 131 9.77 6.53 -1.86
C LEU A 131 9.08 6.84 -3.18
N SER A 132 9.03 5.87 -4.09
CA SER A 132 8.36 6.00 -5.40
C SER A 132 7.93 4.63 -5.93
N PHE A 133 6.94 4.62 -6.82
CA PHE A 133 6.48 3.41 -7.50
C PHE A 133 6.07 3.73 -8.93
N ASP A 134 7.04 3.71 -9.83
CA ASP A 134 6.87 4.08 -11.24
C ASP A 134 7.51 3.06 -12.17
N ASP A 135 6.96 2.90 -13.38
CA ASP A 135 7.40 1.98 -14.45
C ASP A 135 7.77 0.57 -13.95
N GLY A 136 7.02 0.07 -12.97
CA GLY A 136 7.27 -1.25 -12.38
C GLY A 136 8.49 -1.31 -11.45
N LEU A 137 9.06 -0.17 -11.10
CA LEU A 137 10.14 -0.04 -10.15
C LEU A 137 9.62 0.58 -8.84
N LEU A 138 9.76 -0.14 -7.74
CA LEU A 138 9.43 0.34 -6.41
C LEU A 138 10.73 0.70 -5.69
N GLU A 139 10.89 1.97 -5.35
CA GLU A 139 12.00 2.44 -4.53
C GLU A 139 11.65 2.36 -3.06
N ILE A 140 12.53 1.72 -2.30
CA ILE A 140 12.33 1.36 -0.91
C ILE A 140 13.50 1.85 -0.08
N LEU A 141 13.17 2.52 1.02
CA LEU A 141 14.11 2.87 2.08
C LEU A 141 13.94 1.89 3.24
N ASP A 142 14.98 1.14 3.58
CA ASP A 142 15.03 0.29 4.77
C ASP A 142 15.75 1.03 5.90
N SER A 143 15.19 0.94 7.10
CA SER A 143 15.75 1.53 8.31
C SER A 143 15.98 3.06 8.20
N PRO A 144 14.95 3.87 7.89
CA PRO A 144 15.11 5.29 7.57
C PRO A 144 15.77 6.13 8.67
N ILE A 145 15.66 5.71 9.92
CA ILE A 145 16.21 6.44 11.07
C ILE A 145 17.64 5.97 11.42
N PHE A 146 17.95 4.69 11.18
CA PHE A 146 19.22 4.11 11.60
C PHE A 146 19.85 3.29 10.50
N MET A 147 20.97 3.76 9.96
CA MET A 147 21.69 3.15 8.83
C MET A 147 20.77 2.93 7.59
N PRO A 148 20.20 3.99 7.04
CA PRO A 148 19.28 3.89 5.92
C PRO A 148 19.90 3.21 4.71
N LYS A 149 19.15 2.32 4.04
CA LYS A 149 19.55 1.63 2.84
C LYS A 149 18.46 1.74 1.80
N ASN A 150 18.80 2.33 0.67
CA ASN A 150 17.92 2.38 -0.48
C ASN A 150 18.11 1.13 -1.34
N TYR A 151 17.04 0.60 -1.87
CA TYR A 151 17.07 -0.40 -2.91
C TYR A 151 15.83 -0.31 -3.79
N THR A 152 15.96 -0.79 -5.01
CA THR A 152 14.90 -0.82 -6.00
C THR A 152 14.41 -2.25 -6.17
N LEU A 153 13.10 -2.45 -6.09
CA LEU A 153 12.43 -3.70 -6.40
C LEU A 153 11.80 -3.60 -7.79
N ASP A 154 12.30 -4.39 -8.74
CA ASP A 154 11.66 -4.54 -10.05
C ASP A 154 10.53 -5.58 -9.92
N ILE A 155 9.28 -5.11 -9.88
CA ILE A 155 8.12 -5.96 -9.73
C ILE A 155 7.85 -6.84 -10.96
N ARG A 156 8.40 -6.48 -12.13
CA ARG A 156 8.27 -7.27 -13.36
C ARG A 156 8.88 -8.66 -13.19
N THR A 157 9.93 -8.76 -12.35
CA THR A 157 10.54 -10.05 -11.99
C THR A 157 9.65 -10.91 -11.09
N LEU A 158 8.84 -10.29 -10.24
CA LEU A 158 7.92 -11.01 -9.36
C LEU A 158 6.72 -11.60 -10.11
N PHE A 159 6.27 -10.92 -11.15
CA PHE A 159 5.10 -11.32 -11.92
C PHE A 159 5.44 -11.99 -13.26
N ASP A 160 6.70 -12.35 -13.50
CA ASP A 160 7.18 -12.95 -14.76
C ASP A 160 6.81 -12.15 -16.02
N LEU A 161 6.61 -10.83 -15.88
CA LEU A 161 6.19 -9.95 -16.97
C LEU A 161 7.30 -9.78 -18.04
N ILE A 162 8.53 -10.16 -17.73
CA ILE A 162 9.68 -10.08 -18.62
C ILE A 162 9.55 -11.11 -19.75
N ASN A 163 9.01 -12.29 -19.49
CA ASN A 163 8.90 -13.37 -20.47
C ASN A 163 7.85 -13.10 -21.56
N LEU A 164 6.85 -12.25 -21.29
CA LEU A 164 5.82 -11.94 -22.28
C LEU A 164 6.33 -11.02 -23.40
N LYS A 165 7.29 -10.14 -23.15
CA LYS A 165 7.88 -9.28 -24.20
C LYS A 165 8.76 -10.07 -25.19
N ASN A 166 9.40 -11.14 -24.73
CA ASN A 166 10.26 -11.97 -25.59
C ASN A 166 9.48 -13.00 -26.42
N SER A 167 8.26 -13.36 -26.02
CA SER A 167 7.43 -14.31 -26.77
C SER A 167 6.78 -13.70 -28.01
N PHE A 168 6.63 -12.38 -28.09
CA PHE A 168 6.06 -11.71 -29.25
C PHE A 168 7.05 -11.43 -30.39
N HIS A 169 8.36 -11.69 -30.20
CA HIS A 169 9.37 -11.43 -31.24
C HIS A 169 9.75 -12.63 -32.11
N ILE A 170 9.14 -13.81 -31.91
CA ILE A 170 9.54 -15.04 -32.63
C ILE A 170 8.59 -15.41 -33.80
N TYR A 171 7.53 -14.66 -34.05
CA TYR A 171 6.56 -15.03 -35.09
C TYR A 171 6.52 -14.16 -36.37
N ILE A 172 7.55 -13.35 -36.65
CA ILE A 172 7.65 -12.66 -37.93
C ILE A 172 9.02 -12.94 -38.53
N CYS A 173 9.24 -14.15 -39.03
CA CYS A 173 10.19 -14.48 -40.07
C CYS A 173 10.02 -15.93 -40.52
N LYS A 174 9.07 -16.18 -41.40
CA LYS A 174 9.13 -17.22 -42.44
C LYS A 174 7.85 -17.18 -43.25
N ILE A 175 7.86 -16.38 -44.30
CA ILE A 175 7.27 -16.68 -45.61
C ILE A 175 8.22 -16.12 -46.65
#